data_2ce4f65c10aab245258b22b9dbd2026d
#
_entry.id   2ce4f65c10aab245258b22b9dbd2026d
#
_cell.length_a   1.000
_cell.length_b   1.000
_cell.length_c   1.000
_cell.angle_alpha   90.00
_cell.angle_beta   90.00
_cell.angle_gamma   90.00
#
_symmetry.space_group_name_H-M   'P 1'
#
loop_
_entity.id
_entity.type
_entity.pdbx_description
1 polymer ?
#
loop_
_entity_poly.entity_id
_entity_poly.type
_entity_poly.pdbx_seq_one_letter_code
_entity_poly.pdbx_strand_id
1 'polypeptide(L)'
;MNKIIGKINALILSVLMAVSGAAAVTGVFNTNCLTAVAADDTIILRVCNWEEYIDTGDWSDDDTIDLESGSIKGENSIITDFENWYYENYGKKVKVQYSCLGTNEELYNMLTLGDDYDVICPSEYMIMKLMAEDWLEPFSDDFYDTSITNNYYAKGVSPFIKKTFDENKINGESWSRYAAGYMWGITGIVYNPDKVTEKEASTWTIIDNSKFRRQITIKDNVRDSMFAAVGAIKSDKLKSASFINSPDYREKLAEEMNDTSEANVDRL
;
A
#
# COMPACT_ATOMS: atom_id res chain seq x y z
N MET A 1 7.07 14.42 22.48
CA MET A 1 6.09 13.35 22.70
C MET A 1 6.48 12.39 23.83
N ASN A 2 7.74 12.05 24.03
CA ASN A 2 8.19 11.08 25.05
C ASN A 2 8.01 11.49 26.55
N LYS A 3 7.53 12.70 26.87
CA LYS A 3 7.27 13.14 28.26
C LYS A 3 5.84 12.89 28.76
N ILE A 4 4.91 12.57 27.86
CA ILE A 4 3.50 12.34 28.21
C ILE A 4 3.26 10.86 28.51
N ILE A 5 3.90 9.96 27.80
CA ILE A 5 3.79 8.49 27.99
C ILE A 5 4.33 8.06 29.35
N GLY A 6 5.41 8.70 29.83
CA GLY A 6 5.98 8.40 31.15
C GLY A 6 5.08 8.75 32.34
N LYS A 7 4.12 9.68 32.19
CA LYS A 7 3.19 10.09 33.26
C LYS A 7 1.94 9.23 33.34
N ILE A 8 1.52 8.63 32.23
CA ILE A 8 0.35 7.73 32.20
C ILE A 8 0.72 6.38 32.82
N ASN A 9 1.92 5.86 32.56
CA ASN A 9 2.38 4.60 33.17
C ASN A 9 2.61 4.72 34.69
N ALA A 10 2.98 5.89 35.21
CA ALA A 10 3.13 6.13 36.64
C ALA A 10 1.78 6.22 37.37
N LEU A 11 0.71 6.65 36.69
CA LEU A 11 -0.63 6.77 37.28
C LEU A 11 -1.35 5.42 37.38
N ILE A 12 -1.11 4.51 36.43
CA ILE A 12 -1.70 3.17 36.43
C ILE A 12 -1.04 2.31 37.50
N LEU A 13 0.26 2.46 37.74
CA LEU A 13 0.97 1.71 38.78
C LEU A 13 0.62 2.15 40.20
N SER A 14 0.25 3.42 40.40
CA SER A 14 -0.16 3.93 41.72
C SER A 14 -1.58 3.53 42.14
N VAL A 15 -2.46 3.20 41.22
CA VAL A 15 -3.82 2.73 41.49
C VAL A 15 -3.83 1.23 41.87
N LEU A 16 -2.88 0.45 41.36
CA LEU A 16 -2.78 -1.00 41.72
C LEU A 16 -2.19 -1.23 43.10
N MET A 17 -1.47 -0.28 43.69
CA MET A 17 -0.90 -0.44 45.06
C MET A 17 -1.82 0.04 46.19
N ALA A 18 -2.93 0.71 45.89
CA ALA A 18 -3.86 1.22 46.90
C ALA A 18 -4.99 0.26 47.30
N VAL A 19 -5.09 -0.92 46.68
CA VAL A 19 -6.16 -1.90 46.95
C VAL A 19 -5.68 -3.10 47.79
N SER A 20 -4.40 -3.19 48.14
CA SER A 20 -3.86 -4.33 48.87
C SER A 20 -3.69 -4.15 50.40
N GLY A 21 -4.40 -3.20 51.01
CA GLY A 21 -4.31 -2.96 52.44
C GLY A 21 -5.67 -2.77 53.12
N ALA A 22 -6.42 -3.82 53.36
CA ALA A 22 -7.30 -4.05 54.53
C ALA A 22 -8.40 -5.09 54.22
N ALA A 23 -8.19 -6.33 54.59
CA ALA A 23 -9.23 -7.22 55.18
C ALA A 23 -8.61 -8.55 55.61
N ALA A 24 -8.14 -8.60 56.83
CA ALA A 24 -7.99 -9.83 57.53
C ALA A 24 -9.34 -10.15 58.17
N VAL A 25 -10.11 -11.08 57.63
CA VAL A 25 -11.17 -11.82 58.33
C VAL A 25 -11.25 -13.24 57.75
N THR A 26 -11.06 -14.16 58.66
CA THR A 26 -11.17 -15.61 58.68
C THR A 26 -12.30 -16.20 57.82
N GLY A 27 -11.97 -17.23 57.04
CA GLY A 27 -12.99 -18.16 56.55
C GLY A 27 -12.63 -18.87 55.26
N VAL A 28 -12.23 -20.14 55.41
CA VAL A 28 -12.28 -21.22 54.42
C VAL A 28 -11.61 -20.91 53.06
N PHE A 29 -10.33 -21.28 52.94
CA PHE A 29 -9.65 -21.41 51.68
C PHE A 29 -10.29 -22.50 50.82
N ASN A 30 -11.21 -22.12 49.95
CA ASN A 30 -11.54 -22.93 48.81
C ASN A 30 -10.44 -22.62 47.75
N THR A 31 -9.45 -23.52 47.67
CA THR A 31 -8.40 -23.46 46.66
C THR A 31 -8.98 -23.77 45.28
N ASN A 32 -9.82 -22.88 44.76
CA ASN A 32 -10.01 -22.81 43.34
C ASN A 32 -8.71 -22.24 42.77
N CYS A 33 -7.87 -23.15 42.27
CA CYS A 33 -6.74 -22.83 41.44
C CYS A 33 -7.23 -21.85 40.34
N LEU A 34 -6.90 -20.57 40.49
CA LEU A 34 -6.96 -19.64 39.41
C LEU A 34 -5.93 -20.15 38.39
N THR A 35 -6.36 -21.02 37.48
CA THR A 35 -5.62 -21.24 36.25
C THR A 35 -5.48 -19.88 35.64
N ALA A 36 -4.27 -19.32 35.69
CA ALA A 36 -3.92 -18.20 34.87
C ALA A 36 -4.23 -18.66 33.44
N VAL A 37 -5.29 -18.10 32.86
CA VAL A 37 -5.50 -18.21 31.41
C VAL A 37 -4.26 -17.56 30.82
N ALA A 38 -3.37 -18.35 30.24
CA ALA A 38 -2.24 -17.82 29.50
C ALA A 38 -2.84 -16.82 28.52
N ALA A 39 -2.36 -15.60 28.56
CA ALA A 39 -2.71 -14.63 27.53
C ALA A 39 -2.44 -15.32 26.19
N ASP A 40 -3.41 -15.31 25.29
CA ASP A 40 -3.24 -15.89 23.98
C ASP A 40 -2.13 -15.08 23.28
N ASP A 41 -0.95 -15.69 23.11
CA ASP A 41 0.25 -15.09 22.50
C ASP A 41 0.05 -14.88 20.97
N THR A 42 -1.19 -14.69 20.52
CA THR A 42 -1.51 -14.44 19.12
C THR A 42 -1.03 -13.06 18.72
N ILE A 43 -0.18 -13.03 17.71
CA ILE A 43 0.29 -11.79 17.08
C ILE A 43 -0.86 -11.20 16.26
N ILE A 44 -1.20 -9.95 16.48
CA ILE A 44 -2.13 -9.22 15.63
C ILE A 44 -1.31 -8.49 14.56
N LEU A 45 -1.60 -8.77 13.28
CA LEU A 45 -1.01 -8.10 12.13
C LEU A 45 -2.08 -7.25 11.43
N ARG A 46 -1.94 -5.92 11.50
CA ARG A 46 -2.87 -4.97 10.89
C ARG A 46 -2.38 -4.61 9.50
N VAL A 47 -3.19 -4.93 8.49
CA VAL A 47 -2.87 -4.71 7.07
C VAL A 47 -3.91 -3.82 6.44
N CYS A 48 -3.46 -2.76 5.76
CA CYS A 48 -4.32 -1.90 4.95
C CYS A 48 -3.87 -1.94 3.48
N ASN A 49 -4.77 -2.39 2.59
CA ASN A 49 -4.49 -2.61 1.18
C ASN A 49 -5.63 -2.05 0.31
N TRP A 50 -5.48 -2.10 -1.00
CA TRP A 50 -6.55 -1.79 -1.94
C TRP A 50 -7.59 -2.90 -1.96
N GLU A 51 -8.84 -2.53 -2.29
CA GLU A 51 -9.87 -3.51 -2.61
C GLU A 51 -9.42 -4.39 -3.79
N GLU A 52 -9.84 -5.64 -3.82
CA GLU A 52 -9.59 -6.61 -4.90
C GLU A 52 -8.10 -6.96 -5.14
N TYR A 53 -7.19 -6.59 -4.24
CA TYR A 53 -5.75 -6.88 -4.41
C TYR A 53 -5.32 -8.23 -3.85
N ILE A 54 -6.12 -8.82 -2.96
CA ILE A 54 -5.93 -10.19 -2.48
C ILE A 54 -7.28 -10.88 -2.34
N ASP A 55 -7.27 -12.20 -2.40
CA ASP A 55 -8.42 -13.02 -2.03
C ASP A 55 -8.58 -13.02 -0.50
N THR A 56 -9.71 -12.51 -0.04
CA THR A 56 -10.09 -12.43 1.37
C THR A 56 -10.94 -13.62 1.82
N GLY A 57 -11.30 -14.55 0.91
CA GLY A 57 -12.08 -15.74 1.21
C GLY A 57 -13.58 -15.59 0.96
N ASP A 58 -13.99 -14.56 0.24
CA ASP A 58 -15.40 -14.34 -0.14
C ASP A 58 -15.85 -15.23 -1.31
N TRP A 59 -14.97 -16.12 -1.75
CA TRP A 59 -15.21 -17.08 -2.83
C TRP A 59 -16.03 -18.27 -2.32
N SER A 60 -17.02 -18.68 -3.08
CA SER A 60 -17.66 -19.96 -2.87
C SER A 60 -16.80 -21.10 -3.43
N ASP A 61 -16.98 -22.32 -2.89
CA ASP A 61 -16.27 -23.53 -3.37
C ASP A 61 -16.48 -23.80 -4.86
N ASP A 62 -17.52 -23.20 -5.45
CA ASP A 62 -17.88 -23.34 -6.87
C ASP A 62 -17.25 -22.25 -7.75
N ASP A 63 -16.64 -21.21 -7.17
CA ASP A 63 -16.02 -20.14 -7.92
C ASP A 63 -14.68 -20.60 -8.50
N THR A 64 -14.56 -20.48 -9.80
CA THR A 64 -13.37 -20.86 -10.55
C THR A 64 -12.99 -19.72 -11.48
N ILE A 65 -11.74 -19.29 -11.44
CA ILE A 65 -11.18 -18.37 -12.43
C ILE A 65 -10.44 -19.19 -13.47
N ASP A 66 -10.93 -19.16 -14.71
CA ASP A 66 -10.28 -19.81 -15.84
C ASP A 66 -9.28 -18.86 -16.49
N LEU A 67 -8.01 -19.24 -16.47
CA LEU A 67 -6.91 -18.57 -17.14
C LEU A 67 -6.43 -19.41 -18.31
N GLU A 68 -5.70 -18.81 -19.26
CA GLU A 68 -5.04 -19.56 -20.34
C GLU A 68 -4.05 -20.62 -19.82
N SER A 69 -3.48 -20.40 -18.63
CA SER A 69 -2.52 -21.30 -17.97
C SER A 69 -3.17 -22.39 -17.10
N GLY A 70 -4.49 -22.35 -16.87
CA GLY A 70 -5.21 -23.27 -16.02
C GLY A 70 -6.26 -22.58 -15.15
N SER A 71 -7.05 -23.36 -14.42
CA SER A 71 -8.09 -22.85 -13.54
C SER A 71 -7.56 -22.68 -12.11
N ILE A 72 -7.92 -21.58 -11.47
CA ILE A 72 -7.66 -21.30 -10.04
C ILE A 72 -8.98 -21.56 -9.30
N LYS A 73 -8.92 -22.39 -8.27
CA LYS A 73 -10.00 -22.56 -7.31
C LYS A 73 -9.63 -21.91 -5.99
N GLY A 74 -10.55 -21.15 -5.42
CA GLY A 74 -10.37 -20.59 -4.09
C GLY A 74 -10.79 -21.59 -3.03
N GLU A 75 -9.85 -22.33 -2.44
CA GLU A 75 -10.12 -23.21 -1.29
C GLU A 75 -10.01 -22.45 0.03
N ASN A 76 -9.04 -21.55 0.12
CA ASN A 76 -8.81 -20.69 1.29
C ASN A 76 -8.46 -19.26 0.85
N SER A 77 -8.75 -18.29 1.70
CA SER A 77 -8.22 -16.96 1.51
C SER A 77 -6.70 -16.92 1.66
N ILE A 78 -6.04 -15.98 0.97
CA ILE A 78 -4.60 -15.72 1.17
C ILE A 78 -4.29 -15.37 2.64
N ILE A 79 -5.23 -14.72 3.33
CA ILE A 79 -5.11 -14.43 4.77
C ILE A 79 -5.04 -15.73 5.57
N THR A 80 -5.97 -16.65 5.35
CA THR A 80 -6.01 -17.95 6.03
C THR A 80 -4.75 -18.77 5.73
N ASP A 81 -4.34 -18.80 4.47
CA ASP A 81 -3.12 -19.50 4.06
C ASP A 81 -1.87 -18.91 4.72
N PHE A 82 -1.78 -17.59 4.81
CA PHE A 82 -0.69 -16.93 5.51
C PHE A 82 -0.68 -17.24 7.02
N GLU A 83 -1.84 -17.19 7.70
CA GLU A 83 -1.96 -17.50 9.13
C GLU A 83 -1.50 -18.95 9.41
N ASN A 84 -1.92 -19.90 8.58
CA ASN A 84 -1.53 -21.31 8.66
C ASN A 84 -0.03 -21.49 8.38
N TRP A 85 0.47 -20.91 7.29
CA TRP A 85 1.88 -20.96 6.92
C TRP A 85 2.79 -20.38 8.01
N TYR A 86 2.37 -19.26 8.63
CA TYR A 86 3.14 -18.65 9.71
C TYR A 86 3.22 -19.56 10.93
N TYR A 87 2.10 -20.19 11.29
CA TYR A 87 2.07 -21.15 12.37
C TYR A 87 2.95 -22.39 12.10
N GLU A 88 2.89 -22.93 10.91
CA GLU A 88 3.69 -24.11 10.50
C GLU A 88 5.20 -23.83 10.51
N ASN A 89 5.60 -22.63 10.11
CA ASN A 89 7.04 -22.30 10.00
C ASN A 89 7.65 -21.74 11.29
N TYR A 90 6.86 -21.06 12.12
CA TYR A 90 7.38 -20.36 13.31
C TYR A 90 6.77 -20.85 14.63
N GLY A 91 5.75 -21.70 14.62
CA GLY A 91 5.06 -22.21 15.81
C GLY A 91 4.30 -21.13 16.58
N LYS A 92 4.08 -19.97 16.00
CA LYS A 92 3.36 -18.84 16.59
C LYS A 92 2.10 -18.55 15.81
N LYS A 93 1.02 -18.24 16.52
CA LYS A 93 -0.22 -17.81 15.88
C LYS A 93 -0.12 -16.35 15.48
N VAL A 94 -0.57 -16.04 14.28
CA VAL A 94 -0.82 -14.68 13.80
C VAL A 94 -2.30 -14.55 13.43
N LYS A 95 -2.88 -13.39 13.68
CA LYS A 95 -4.22 -13.05 13.23
C LYS A 95 -4.15 -11.76 12.42
N VAL A 96 -4.45 -11.86 11.13
CA VAL A 96 -4.48 -10.71 10.24
C VAL A 96 -5.78 -9.94 10.42
N GLN A 97 -5.65 -8.65 10.72
CA GLN A 97 -6.74 -7.68 10.65
C GLN A 97 -6.58 -6.91 9.35
N TYR A 98 -7.36 -7.31 8.35
CA TYR A 98 -7.30 -6.76 7.02
C TYR A 98 -8.34 -5.67 6.83
N SER A 99 -7.93 -4.55 6.27
CA SER A 99 -8.79 -3.43 5.90
C SER A 99 -8.44 -2.92 4.51
N CYS A 100 -9.38 -2.25 3.86
CA CYS A 100 -9.18 -1.67 2.54
C CYS A 100 -9.14 -0.15 2.61
N LEU A 101 -8.37 0.45 1.70
CA LEU A 101 -8.34 1.88 1.44
C LEU A 101 -9.03 2.18 0.10
N GLY A 102 -9.75 3.28 0.01
CA GLY A 102 -10.37 3.75 -1.22
C GLY A 102 -9.46 4.68 -2.01
N THR A 103 -8.69 5.54 -1.31
CA THR A 103 -7.71 6.46 -1.91
C THR A 103 -6.46 6.57 -1.04
N ASN A 104 -5.33 6.99 -1.65
CA ASN A 104 -4.10 7.26 -0.88
C ASN A 104 -4.28 8.40 0.12
N GLU A 105 -5.11 9.39 -0.23
CA GLU A 105 -5.42 10.54 0.61
C GLU A 105 -6.26 10.11 1.83
N GLU A 106 -7.16 9.15 1.67
CA GLU A 106 -7.90 8.54 2.77
C GLU A 106 -6.96 7.82 3.73
N LEU A 107 -6.06 6.97 3.22
CA LEU A 107 -5.04 6.32 4.04
C LEU A 107 -4.22 7.35 4.84
N TYR A 108 -3.75 8.41 4.17
CA TYR A 108 -2.99 9.46 4.84
C TYR A 108 -3.80 10.14 5.95
N ASN A 109 -5.08 10.40 5.71
CA ASN A 109 -5.98 10.97 6.72
C ASN A 109 -6.18 10.00 7.90
N MET A 110 -6.39 8.71 7.64
CA MET A 110 -6.53 7.68 8.67
C MET A 110 -5.29 7.63 9.57
N LEU A 111 -4.09 7.59 8.98
CA LEU A 111 -2.83 7.63 9.70
C LEU A 111 -2.66 8.92 10.54
N THR A 112 -3.04 10.08 9.99
CA THR A 112 -2.96 11.36 10.73
C THR A 112 -3.95 11.45 11.87
N LEU A 113 -5.08 10.75 11.79
CA LEU A 113 -6.09 10.65 12.85
C LEU A 113 -5.72 9.64 13.93
N GLY A 114 -4.67 8.85 13.71
CA GLY A 114 -4.11 7.94 14.72
C GLY A 114 -4.44 6.48 14.48
N ASP A 115 -4.95 6.11 13.31
CA ASP A 115 -5.03 4.72 12.91
C ASP A 115 -3.63 4.13 12.80
N ASP A 116 -3.48 2.87 13.21
CA ASP A 116 -2.19 2.19 13.35
C ASP A 116 -2.20 0.90 12.52
N TYR A 117 -1.24 0.77 11.62
CA TYR A 117 -1.06 -0.37 10.74
C TYR A 117 0.38 -0.89 10.81
N ASP A 118 0.53 -2.20 10.76
CA ASP A 118 1.84 -2.85 10.66
C ASP A 118 2.32 -2.91 9.20
N VAL A 119 1.39 -3.04 8.26
CA VAL A 119 1.66 -3.06 6.81
C VAL A 119 0.62 -2.24 6.07
N ILE A 120 1.08 -1.35 5.20
CA ILE A 120 0.23 -0.56 4.30
C ILE A 120 0.67 -0.75 2.85
N CYS A 121 -0.26 -0.70 1.90
CA CYS A 121 0.01 -0.85 0.47
C CYS A 121 -0.49 0.36 -0.34
N PRO A 122 0.11 1.54 -0.18
CA PRO A 122 -0.24 2.72 -0.97
C PRO A 122 0.48 2.75 -2.32
N SER A 123 0.12 3.73 -3.15
CA SER A 123 0.89 4.05 -4.35
C SER A 123 2.24 4.69 -3.99
N GLU A 124 3.20 4.63 -4.94
CA GLU A 124 4.58 5.07 -4.73
C GLU A 124 4.71 6.54 -4.26
N TYR A 125 3.86 7.42 -4.76
CA TYR A 125 3.92 8.83 -4.34
C TYR A 125 3.53 9.04 -2.86
N MET A 126 2.65 8.19 -2.35
CA MET A 126 2.30 8.22 -0.93
C MET A 126 3.43 7.60 -0.08
N ILE A 127 4.10 6.56 -0.59
CA ILE A 127 5.32 6.04 0.04
C ILE A 127 6.37 7.15 0.15
N MET A 128 6.61 7.90 -0.94
CA MET A 128 7.55 9.03 -0.92
C MET A 128 7.18 10.09 0.13
N LYS A 129 5.88 10.41 0.25
CA LYS A 129 5.39 11.37 1.24
C LYS A 129 5.63 10.87 2.66
N LEU A 130 5.26 9.62 2.94
CA LEU A 130 5.43 9.02 4.27
C LEU A 130 6.91 8.86 4.65
N MET A 131 7.79 8.53 3.68
CA MET A 131 9.25 8.54 3.89
C MET A 131 9.77 9.94 4.21
N ALA A 132 9.30 10.97 3.50
CA ALA A 132 9.72 12.36 3.73
C ALA A 132 9.32 12.89 5.11
N GLU A 133 8.27 12.33 5.69
CA GLU A 133 7.71 12.69 7.00
C GLU A 133 8.15 11.74 8.14
N ASP A 134 9.06 10.78 7.87
CA ASP A 134 9.58 9.79 8.82
C ASP A 134 8.46 8.93 9.47
N TRP A 135 7.48 8.52 8.67
CA TRP A 135 6.34 7.72 9.14
C TRP A 135 6.50 6.22 8.92
N LEU A 136 7.50 5.80 8.14
CA LEU A 136 7.74 4.41 7.81
C LEU A 136 8.93 3.86 8.61
N GLU A 137 8.77 2.62 9.09
CA GLU A 137 9.87 1.86 9.65
C GLU A 137 10.67 1.17 8.55
N PRO A 138 12.00 1.14 8.65
CA PRO A 138 12.82 0.44 7.67
C PRO A 138 12.66 -1.07 7.79
N PHE A 139 12.74 -1.77 6.67
CA PHE A 139 12.85 -3.22 6.66
C PHE A 139 14.11 -3.71 7.41
N SER A 140 14.03 -4.93 7.94
CA SER A 140 15.20 -5.61 8.50
C SER A 140 16.30 -5.79 7.44
N ASP A 141 17.56 -5.89 7.87
CA ASP A 141 18.71 -6.00 6.97
C ASP A 141 18.65 -7.26 6.09
N ASP A 142 17.98 -8.30 6.55
CA ASP A 142 17.80 -9.58 5.85
C ASP A 142 16.55 -9.62 4.95
N PHE A 143 15.77 -8.52 4.84
CA PHE A 143 14.58 -8.50 3.98
C PHE A 143 14.88 -8.89 2.51
N TYR A 144 16.04 -8.53 2.00
CA TYR A 144 16.50 -8.88 0.65
C TYR A 144 17.51 -10.03 0.61
N ASP A 145 17.73 -10.74 1.71
CA ASP A 145 18.65 -11.90 1.75
C ASP A 145 18.01 -13.11 1.06
N THR A 146 18.54 -13.44 -0.10
CA THR A 146 18.10 -14.61 -0.91
C THR A 146 18.54 -15.94 -0.35
N SER A 147 19.46 -15.98 0.64
CA SER A 147 19.89 -17.20 1.31
C SER A 147 18.84 -17.72 2.31
N ILE A 148 17.96 -16.86 2.78
CA ILE A 148 16.86 -17.22 3.68
C ILE A 148 15.81 -18.03 2.92
N THR A 149 15.55 -19.26 3.37
CA THR A 149 14.71 -20.23 2.65
C THR A 149 13.31 -19.68 2.35
N ASN A 150 12.67 -19.02 3.30
CA ASN A 150 11.29 -18.55 3.21
C ASN A 150 11.19 -17.08 2.73
N ASN A 151 12.29 -16.49 2.29
CA ASN A 151 12.27 -15.14 1.73
C ASN A 151 11.87 -15.18 0.25
N TYR A 152 10.59 -15.39 -0.01
CA TYR A 152 10.06 -15.52 -1.37
C TYR A 152 10.14 -14.20 -2.14
N TYR A 153 9.94 -13.06 -1.48
CA TYR A 153 10.02 -11.76 -2.14
C TYR A 153 11.43 -11.48 -2.66
N ALA A 154 12.45 -11.67 -1.83
CA ALA A 154 13.85 -11.45 -2.24
C ALA A 154 14.26 -12.29 -3.46
N LYS A 155 13.69 -13.51 -3.57
CA LYS A 155 13.98 -14.44 -4.67
C LYS A 155 13.17 -14.18 -5.94
N GLY A 156 11.95 -13.64 -5.80
CA GLY A 156 10.97 -13.50 -6.87
C GLY A 156 10.77 -12.09 -7.40
N VAL A 157 11.28 -11.07 -6.70
CA VAL A 157 11.09 -9.68 -7.13
C VAL A 157 11.69 -9.42 -8.50
N SER A 158 10.94 -8.73 -9.37
CA SER A 158 11.45 -8.33 -10.69
C SER A 158 12.72 -7.48 -10.53
N PRO A 159 13.82 -7.80 -11.25
CA PRO A 159 15.04 -6.98 -11.22
C PRO A 159 14.79 -5.51 -11.61
N PHE A 160 13.83 -5.26 -12.49
CA PHE A 160 13.43 -3.90 -12.87
C PHE A 160 12.82 -3.15 -11.69
N ILE A 161 11.89 -3.78 -10.97
CA ILE A 161 11.23 -3.19 -9.79
C ILE A 161 12.27 -2.94 -8.69
N LYS A 162 13.08 -3.96 -8.37
CA LYS A 162 14.14 -3.83 -7.37
C LYS A 162 15.07 -2.66 -7.69
N LYS A 163 15.54 -2.58 -8.93
CA LYS A 163 16.42 -1.50 -9.38
C LYS A 163 15.74 -0.13 -9.23
N THR A 164 14.47 -0.01 -9.63
CA THR A 164 13.71 1.24 -9.49
C THR A 164 13.64 1.69 -8.03
N PHE A 165 13.38 0.77 -7.11
CA PHE A 165 13.29 1.06 -5.69
C PHE A 165 14.66 1.37 -5.05
N ASP A 166 15.75 0.76 -5.55
CA ASP A 166 17.12 1.03 -5.07
C ASP A 166 17.63 2.41 -5.53
N GLU A 167 17.31 2.81 -6.76
CA GLU A 167 17.83 4.05 -7.37
C GLU A 167 17.06 5.30 -6.92
N ASN A 168 15.78 5.18 -6.57
CA ASN A 168 14.98 6.30 -6.10
C ASN A 168 15.18 6.54 -4.61
N LYS A 169 15.34 7.81 -4.23
CA LYS A 169 15.69 8.21 -2.86
C LYS A 169 14.84 9.36 -2.36
N ILE A 170 14.54 9.32 -1.06
CA ILE A 170 13.97 10.44 -0.29
C ILE A 170 14.89 10.68 0.90
N ASN A 171 15.28 11.93 1.13
CA ASN A 171 16.18 12.31 2.22
C ASN A 171 17.50 11.51 2.27
N GLY A 172 17.98 11.03 1.11
CA GLY A 172 19.20 10.21 0.99
C GLY A 172 19.00 8.70 1.15
N GLU A 173 17.84 8.26 1.61
CA GLU A 173 17.48 6.86 1.79
C GLU A 173 16.76 6.28 0.56
N SER A 174 17.12 5.06 0.16
CA SER A 174 16.46 4.36 -0.96
C SER A 174 15.04 3.92 -0.59
N TRP A 175 14.14 3.92 -1.58
CA TRP A 175 12.78 3.39 -1.36
C TRP A 175 12.80 1.94 -0.92
N SER A 176 13.71 1.12 -1.44
CA SER A 176 13.83 -0.29 -1.07
C SER A 176 14.12 -0.54 0.40
N ARG A 177 14.57 0.48 1.14
CA ARG A 177 14.76 0.36 2.58
C ARG A 177 13.43 0.33 3.35
N TYR A 178 12.38 0.93 2.81
CA TYR A 178 11.09 1.14 3.49
C TYR A 178 9.92 0.51 2.76
N ALA A 179 10.07 0.18 1.49
CA ALA A 179 8.99 -0.32 0.65
C ALA A 179 9.44 -1.40 -0.31
N ALA A 180 8.52 -2.32 -0.59
CA ALA A 180 8.67 -3.40 -1.54
C ALA A 180 7.63 -3.26 -2.66
N GLY A 181 8.06 -3.34 -3.92
CA GLY A 181 7.13 -3.26 -5.05
C GLY A 181 6.22 -4.49 -5.08
N TYR A 182 4.92 -4.27 -4.97
CA TYR A 182 3.91 -5.33 -4.93
C TYR A 182 3.21 -5.50 -6.28
N MET A 183 2.54 -4.46 -6.74
CA MET A 183 1.88 -4.43 -8.04
C MET A 183 2.30 -3.20 -8.83
N TRP A 184 2.24 -3.31 -10.15
CA TRP A 184 2.43 -2.19 -11.05
C TRP A 184 1.43 -2.26 -12.18
N GLY A 185 1.11 -1.12 -12.77
CA GLY A 185 0.18 -1.02 -13.88
C GLY A 185 0.62 -0.01 -14.91
N ILE A 186 -0.12 0.03 -16.00
CA ILE A 186 0.07 1.01 -17.08
C ILE A 186 -1.23 1.80 -17.21
N THR A 187 -1.11 3.13 -17.18
CA THR A 187 -2.23 4.01 -17.54
C THR A 187 -2.28 4.16 -19.05
N GLY A 188 -3.44 3.90 -19.63
CA GLY A 188 -3.64 3.94 -21.06
C GLY A 188 -5.08 4.30 -21.44
N ILE A 189 -5.31 4.42 -22.75
CA ILE A 189 -6.63 4.70 -23.32
C ILE A 189 -7.25 3.39 -23.78
N VAL A 190 -8.38 3.01 -23.17
CA VAL A 190 -9.24 1.91 -23.64
C VAL A 190 -10.35 2.51 -24.50
N TYR A 191 -10.57 1.96 -25.67
CA TYR A 191 -11.54 2.51 -26.63
C TYR A 191 -12.33 1.42 -27.35
N ASN A 192 -13.52 1.79 -27.80
CA ASN A 192 -14.34 0.93 -28.67
C ASN A 192 -13.91 1.13 -30.14
N PRO A 193 -13.34 0.12 -30.82
CA PRO A 193 -12.82 0.26 -32.19
C PRO A 193 -13.90 0.54 -33.24
N ASP A 194 -15.17 0.25 -32.95
CA ASP A 194 -16.28 0.58 -33.86
C ASP A 194 -16.62 2.08 -33.89
N LYS A 195 -16.15 2.85 -32.88
CA LYS A 195 -16.47 4.27 -32.71
C LYS A 195 -15.25 5.19 -32.78
N VAL A 196 -14.09 4.68 -32.39
CA VAL A 196 -12.85 5.42 -32.24
C VAL A 196 -11.77 4.70 -33.02
N THR A 197 -11.05 5.42 -33.86
CA THR A 197 -9.91 4.85 -34.58
C THR A 197 -8.66 4.78 -33.71
N GLU A 198 -7.76 3.85 -34.01
CA GLU A 198 -6.47 3.73 -33.34
C GLU A 198 -5.70 5.06 -33.35
N LYS A 199 -5.72 5.78 -34.47
CA LYS A 199 -5.09 7.10 -34.60
C LYS A 199 -5.65 8.13 -33.62
N GLU A 200 -6.97 8.14 -33.41
CA GLU A 200 -7.60 9.01 -32.40
C GLU A 200 -7.25 8.61 -30.98
N ALA A 201 -7.21 7.31 -30.70
CA ALA A 201 -6.86 6.76 -29.38
C ALA A 201 -5.35 6.80 -29.07
N SER A 202 -4.49 7.05 -30.04
CA SER A 202 -3.03 7.05 -29.86
C SER A 202 -2.47 8.28 -29.15
N THR A 203 -3.33 9.16 -28.66
CA THR A 203 -2.92 10.43 -28.03
C THR A 203 -3.90 10.89 -26.97
N TRP A 204 -3.38 11.44 -25.89
CA TRP A 204 -4.17 12.03 -24.80
C TRP A 204 -5.04 13.20 -25.25
N THR A 205 -4.76 13.83 -26.40
CA THR A 205 -5.61 14.89 -26.96
C THR A 205 -7.03 14.41 -27.32
N ILE A 206 -7.30 13.10 -27.25
CA ILE A 206 -8.65 12.56 -27.43
C ILE A 206 -9.61 13.11 -26.37
N ILE A 207 -9.13 13.42 -25.17
CA ILE A 207 -9.99 13.94 -24.08
C ILE A 207 -10.58 15.30 -24.39
N ASP A 208 -9.91 16.11 -25.21
CA ASP A 208 -10.38 17.45 -25.66
C ASP A 208 -11.08 17.41 -27.03
N ASN A 209 -11.22 16.23 -27.63
CA ASN A 209 -11.85 16.10 -28.94
C ASN A 209 -13.38 16.21 -28.82
N SER A 210 -13.93 17.28 -29.39
CA SER A 210 -15.38 17.57 -29.38
C SER A 210 -16.26 16.42 -29.92
N LYS A 211 -15.71 15.58 -30.83
CA LYS A 211 -16.38 14.36 -31.32
C LYS A 211 -16.81 13.43 -30.24
N PHE A 212 -16.03 13.35 -29.16
CA PHE A 212 -16.25 12.41 -28.05
C PHE A 212 -16.83 13.07 -26.80
N ARG A 213 -17.32 14.28 -26.92
CA ARG A 213 -17.89 15.03 -25.79
C ARG A 213 -18.99 14.21 -25.12
N ARG A 214 -18.89 14.05 -23.77
CA ARG A 214 -19.78 13.23 -22.93
C ARG A 214 -19.76 11.72 -23.24
N GLN A 215 -18.73 11.23 -23.90
CA GLN A 215 -18.53 9.83 -24.22
C GLN A 215 -17.22 9.28 -23.67
N ILE A 216 -16.49 10.08 -22.91
CA ILE A 216 -15.23 9.73 -22.26
C ILE A 216 -15.49 9.62 -20.76
N THR A 217 -14.92 8.61 -20.15
CA THR A 217 -14.82 8.45 -18.71
C THR A 217 -13.35 8.43 -18.32
N ILE A 218 -13.04 8.93 -17.14
CA ILE A 218 -11.72 8.88 -16.55
C ILE A 218 -11.87 8.38 -15.11
N LYS A 219 -10.84 7.76 -14.58
CA LYS A 219 -10.81 7.35 -13.18
C LYS A 219 -10.96 8.58 -12.28
N ASP A 220 -11.80 8.46 -11.25
CA ASP A 220 -11.99 9.51 -10.23
C ASP A 220 -10.78 9.56 -9.29
N ASN A 221 -9.70 10.12 -9.81
CA ASN A 221 -8.45 10.32 -9.10
C ASN A 221 -7.77 11.58 -9.64
N VAL A 222 -7.39 12.49 -8.75
CA VAL A 222 -6.80 13.78 -9.09
C VAL A 222 -5.50 13.62 -9.89
N ARG A 223 -4.63 12.67 -9.51
CA ARG A 223 -3.34 12.49 -10.18
C ARG A 223 -3.50 11.89 -11.57
N ASP A 224 -4.37 10.88 -11.73
CA ASP A 224 -4.63 10.26 -13.03
C ASP A 224 -5.27 11.27 -13.99
N SER A 225 -6.19 12.09 -13.49
CA SER A 225 -6.83 13.17 -14.27
C SER A 225 -5.83 14.23 -14.67
N MET A 226 -4.97 14.69 -13.76
CA MET A 226 -3.90 15.63 -14.05
C MET A 226 -2.92 15.06 -15.08
N PHE A 227 -2.50 13.80 -14.94
CA PHE A 227 -1.62 13.14 -15.90
C PHE A 227 -2.20 13.17 -17.32
N ALA A 228 -3.48 12.78 -17.47
CA ALA A 228 -4.15 12.78 -18.77
C ALA A 228 -4.28 14.19 -19.35
N ALA A 229 -4.64 15.18 -18.52
CA ALA A 229 -4.77 16.57 -18.93
C ALA A 229 -3.42 17.19 -19.34
N VAL A 230 -2.35 16.98 -18.58
CA VAL A 230 -0.99 17.41 -18.96
C VAL A 230 -0.55 16.77 -20.27
N GLY A 231 -0.81 15.45 -20.42
CA GLY A 231 -0.53 14.71 -21.66
C GLY A 231 -1.25 15.28 -22.87
N ALA A 232 -2.49 15.76 -22.70
CA ALA A 232 -3.25 16.40 -23.76
C ALA A 232 -2.73 17.81 -24.09
N ILE A 233 -2.61 18.68 -23.09
CA ILE A 233 -2.25 20.09 -23.26
C ILE A 233 -0.81 20.26 -23.77
N LYS A 234 0.11 19.42 -23.26
CA LYS A 234 1.53 19.47 -23.65
C LYS A 234 1.88 18.50 -24.79
N SER A 235 0.88 17.88 -25.45
CA SER A 235 1.07 16.83 -26.45
C SER A 235 2.08 17.21 -27.54
N ASP A 236 1.99 18.41 -28.10
CA ASP A 236 2.89 18.84 -29.18
C ASP A 236 4.35 18.95 -28.72
N LYS A 237 4.56 19.46 -27.48
CA LYS A 237 5.89 19.53 -26.87
C LYS A 237 6.44 18.13 -26.60
N LEU A 238 5.66 17.29 -25.94
CA LEU A 238 6.07 15.95 -25.50
C LEU A 238 6.36 15.00 -26.67
N LYS A 239 5.71 15.21 -27.82
CA LYS A 239 5.91 14.43 -29.06
C LYS A 239 6.96 15.02 -30.00
N SER A 240 7.49 16.19 -29.70
CA SER A 240 8.48 16.82 -30.61
C SER A 240 9.77 16.02 -30.65
N ALA A 241 10.40 15.92 -31.83
CA ALA A 241 11.67 15.21 -31.98
C ALA A 241 12.79 15.80 -31.09
N SER A 242 12.77 17.12 -30.88
CA SER A 242 13.72 17.80 -30.00
C SER A 242 13.55 17.41 -28.51
N PHE A 243 12.34 17.12 -28.08
CA PHE A 243 12.04 16.68 -26.74
C PHE A 243 12.42 15.19 -26.55
N ILE A 244 11.94 14.33 -27.44
CA ILE A 244 12.13 12.86 -27.36
C ILE A 244 13.62 12.48 -27.47
N ASN A 245 14.39 13.17 -28.30
CA ASN A 245 15.81 12.89 -28.51
C ASN A 245 16.74 13.70 -27.58
N SER A 246 16.17 14.38 -26.56
CA SER A 246 16.97 15.10 -25.56
C SER A 246 17.78 14.10 -24.73
N PRO A 247 19.07 14.35 -24.43
CA PRO A 247 19.85 13.48 -23.56
C PRO A 247 19.26 13.32 -22.15
N ASP A 248 18.56 14.34 -21.69
CA ASP A 248 17.89 14.45 -20.37
C ASP A 248 16.35 14.26 -20.52
N TYR A 249 15.93 13.46 -21.51
CA TYR A 249 14.50 13.25 -21.79
C TYR A 249 13.68 12.83 -20.58
N ARG A 250 14.23 11.91 -19.74
CA ARG A 250 13.49 11.38 -18.59
C ARG A 250 13.26 12.43 -17.52
N GLU A 251 14.30 13.19 -17.21
CA GLU A 251 14.22 14.30 -16.25
C GLU A 251 13.23 15.35 -16.72
N LYS A 252 13.35 15.78 -17.98
CA LYS A 252 12.42 16.76 -18.56
C LYS A 252 10.98 16.25 -18.62
N LEU A 253 10.77 14.96 -18.92
CA LEU A 253 9.44 14.37 -18.88
C LEU A 253 8.85 14.40 -17.48
N ALA A 254 9.65 14.04 -16.49
CA ALA A 254 9.23 14.08 -15.08
C ALA A 254 8.91 15.52 -14.65
N GLU A 255 9.70 16.51 -15.01
CA GLU A 255 9.42 17.91 -14.74
C GLU A 255 8.10 18.36 -15.36
N GLU A 256 7.88 18.06 -16.65
CA GLU A 256 6.65 18.45 -17.34
C GLU A 256 5.38 17.78 -16.79
N MET A 257 5.50 16.50 -16.41
CA MET A 257 4.36 15.72 -15.91
C MET A 257 4.03 16.01 -14.45
N ASN A 258 5.00 16.52 -13.68
CA ASN A 258 4.83 16.88 -12.25
C ASN A 258 4.78 18.40 -12.03
N ASP A 259 4.65 19.20 -13.06
CA ASP A 259 4.54 20.66 -12.95
C ASP A 259 3.19 21.07 -12.32
N THR A 260 3.21 21.36 -11.02
CA THR A 260 2.07 21.82 -10.23
C THR A 260 2.06 23.34 -10.05
N SER A 261 2.79 24.09 -10.87
CA SER A 261 2.74 25.56 -10.86
C SER A 261 1.31 26.07 -11.11
N GLU A 262 0.93 27.17 -10.49
CA GLU A 262 -0.39 27.81 -10.65
C GLU A 262 -0.72 28.02 -12.13
N ALA A 263 0.24 28.51 -12.92
CA ALA A 263 0.08 28.73 -14.34
C ALA A 263 -0.20 27.45 -15.15
N ASN A 264 0.27 26.28 -14.69
CA ASN A 264 -0.01 25.01 -15.33
C ASN A 264 -1.36 24.44 -14.86
N VAL A 265 -1.63 24.53 -13.56
CA VAL A 265 -2.90 24.05 -12.97
C VAL A 265 -4.09 24.83 -13.54
N ASP A 266 -3.99 26.13 -13.72
CA ASP A 266 -5.05 26.97 -14.30
C ASP A 266 -5.38 26.62 -15.76
N ARG A 267 -4.49 25.89 -16.46
CA ARG A 267 -4.68 25.44 -17.84
C ARG A 267 -5.29 24.06 -17.96
N LEU A 268 -5.25 23.28 -16.88
CA LEU A 268 -5.73 21.91 -16.84
C LEU A 268 -7.23 21.84 -16.56
#